data_68a078a51608da3f017d8a0db0c50e93
#
_entry.id   68a078a51608da3f017d8a0db0c50e93
#
_cell.length_a   1.000
_cell.length_b   1.000
_cell.length_c   1.000
_cell.angle_alpha   90.00
_cell.angle_beta   90.00
_cell.angle_gamma   90.00
#
_symmetry.space_group_name_H-M   'P 1'
#
loop_
_entity.id
_entity.type
_entity.pdbx_description
1 polymer ?
#
loop_
_entity_poly.entity_id
_entity_poly.type
_entity_poly.pdbx_seq_one_letter_code
_entity_poly.pdbx_strand_id
1 'polypeptide(L)'
;SLAGAGPGRFGVRVMTLALDTASAWSTVAIVDYGTVVAEAEHHDPRGHAEVLATLVSQVLARAGQPRIDVIACGVGPGPYTGLRIGVTTAQVLGLAWRVPVVGICSLDAIAASALGVAAESGAFVVATDARRGEVYWAVYSEAGERMTGPFVGRQDDVDEATRALPWIGERAGEQQVRAGVLGALANRLLSSGETPGAAVRTLSTHGTDDGAMAGELTGQRLLAPFPLYVRRPDAMPVGGA
;
A
#
# COMPACT_ATOMS: atom_id res chain seq x y z
N SER A 1 -17.29 35.14 -29.58
CA SER A 1 -17.85 33.79 -29.77
C SER A 1 -17.02 32.79 -28.98
N LEU A 2 -17.42 32.51 -27.76
CA LEU A 2 -16.87 31.46 -26.90
C LEU A 2 -17.74 30.21 -27.10
N ALA A 3 -17.27 29.30 -27.91
CA ALA A 3 -17.93 28.01 -28.10
C ALA A 3 -16.94 26.88 -27.84
N GLY A 4 -17.27 26.02 -26.86
CA GLY A 4 -17.02 24.62 -26.90
C GLY A 4 -15.82 24.07 -26.11
N ALA A 5 -15.78 24.21 -24.79
CA ALA A 5 -15.18 23.19 -23.97
C ALA A 5 -16.22 22.08 -23.80
N GLY A 6 -16.04 20.96 -24.51
CA GLY A 6 -16.88 19.76 -24.35
C GLY A 6 -16.81 19.25 -22.91
N PRO A 7 -17.85 18.57 -22.40
CA PRO A 7 -17.86 18.03 -21.05
C PRO A 7 -16.80 16.95 -20.98
N GLY A 8 -15.70 17.25 -20.28
CA GLY A 8 -14.76 16.23 -19.83
C GLY A 8 -15.57 15.16 -19.11
N ARG A 9 -15.26 13.89 -19.38
CA ARG A 9 -15.82 12.73 -18.65
C ARG A 9 -15.60 12.99 -17.16
N PHE A 10 -16.65 13.46 -16.47
CA PHE A 10 -16.67 13.53 -15.02
C PHE A 10 -16.67 12.09 -14.54
N GLY A 11 -15.51 11.58 -14.11
CA GLY A 11 -15.41 10.31 -13.43
C GLY A 11 -16.36 10.32 -12.21
N VAL A 12 -16.95 9.18 -11.90
CA VAL A 12 -17.81 9.04 -10.72
C VAL A 12 -17.03 9.50 -9.50
N ARG A 13 -17.59 10.48 -8.76
CA ARG A 13 -16.99 10.97 -7.52
C ARG A 13 -17.04 9.84 -6.48
N VAL A 14 -15.88 9.42 -5.98
CA VAL A 14 -15.73 8.31 -5.03
C VAL A 14 -15.13 8.83 -3.74
N MET A 15 -15.89 8.74 -2.67
CA MET A 15 -15.43 9.05 -1.32
C MET A 15 -14.76 7.81 -0.70
N THR A 16 -13.47 7.88 -0.45
CA THR A 16 -12.67 6.75 0.02
C THR A 16 -12.20 6.95 1.45
N LEU A 17 -12.42 5.95 2.31
CA LEU A 17 -11.65 5.78 3.54
C LEU A 17 -10.40 4.96 3.18
N ALA A 18 -9.22 5.51 3.42
CA ALA A 18 -7.96 4.82 3.22
C ALA A 18 -7.26 4.56 4.55
N LEU A 19 -6.58 3.41 4.68
CA LEU A 19 -5.78 3.08 5.87
C LEU A 19 -4.60 2.16 5.54
N ASP A 20 -3.51 2.30 6.30
CA ASP A 20 -2.33 1.43 6.23
C ASP A 20 -1.72 1.21 7.62
N THR A 21 -1.22 -0.01 7.84
CA THR A 21 -0.51 -0.44 9.05
C THR A 21 0.67 -1.37 8.71
N ALA A 22 1.21 -1.23 7.50
CA ALA A 22 2.30 -2.06 6.99
C ALA A 22 3.68 -1.67 7.53
N SER A 23 3.78 -0.62 8.33
CA SER A 23 5.02 -0.10 8.92
C SER A 23 4.84 0.11 10.44
N ALA A 24 5.73 0.87 11.08
CA ALA A 24 5.56 1.32 12.46
C ALA A 24 4.45 2.38 12.63
N TRP A 25 3.90 2.86 11.55
CA TRP A 25 2.84 3.86 11.52
C TRP A 25 1.48 3.22 11.29
N SER A 26 0.45 3.77 11.96
CA SER A 26 -0.95 3.62 11.58
C SER A 26 -1.39 4.90 10.91
N THR A 27 -1.80 4.84 9.65
CA THR A 27 -2.24 6.02 8.90
C THR A 27 -3.66 5.82 8.38
N VAL A 28 -4.47 6.86 8.45
CA VAL A 28 -5.88 6.85 7.99
C VAL A 28 -6.21 8.18 7.33
N ALA A 29 -6.94 8.13 6.22
CA ALA A 29 -7.38 9.34 5.51
C ALA A 29 -8.78 9.19 4.92
N ILE A 30 -9.47 10.31 4.76
CA ILE A 30 -10.63 10.46 3.88
C ILE A 30 -10.17 11.18 2.62
N VAL A 31 -10.46 10.57 1.47
CA VAL A 31 -10.08 11.08 0.15
C VAL A 31 -11.31 11.22 -0.72
N ASP A 32 -11.53 12.42 -1.26
CA ASP A 32 -12.61 12.75 -2.17
C ASP A 32 -12.03 12.95 -3.57
N TYR A 33 -12.31 12.05 -4.49
CA TYR A 33 -11.85 12.11 -5.89
C TYR A 33 -10.34 12.45 -6.03
N GLY A 34 -9.52 11.77 -5.20
CA GLY A 34 -8.06 11.95 -5.19
C GLY A 34 -7.56 13.13 -4.35
N THR A 35 -8.44 13.95 -3.78
CA THR A 35 -8.09 15.03 -2.87
C THR A 35 -8.21 14.57 -1.41
N VAL A 36 -7.16 14.72 -0.61
CA VAL A 36 -7.19 14.42 0.82
C VAL A 36 -8.07 15.45 1.55
N VAL A 37 -9.15 14.97 2.16
CA VAL A 37 -10.08 15.80 2.96
C VAL A 37 -9.65 15.88 4.42
N ALA A 38 -9.24 14.72 4.96
CA ALA A 38 -8.72 14.60 6.33
C ALA A 38 -7.73 13.43 6.37
N GLU A 39 -6.67 13.60 7.15
CA GLU A 39 -5.67 12.57 7.40
C GLU A 39 -5.27 12.58 8.88
N ALA A 40 -4.99 11.42 9.44
CA ALA A 40 -4.47 11.24 10.79
C ALA A 40 -3.51 10.06 10.81
N GLU A 41 -2.51 10.17 11.68
CA GLU A 41 -1.45 9.17 11.80
C GLU A 41 -1.02 9.00 13.25
N HIS A 42 -0.46 7.84 13.55
CA HIS A 42 0.12 7.53 14.85
C HIS A 42 1.32 6.61 14.69
N HIS A 43 2.41 6.96 15.35
CA HIS A 43 3.63 6.16 15.35
C HIS A 43 3.71 5.31 16.62
N ASP A 44 3.37 4.04 16.51
CA ASP A 44 3.62 3.02 17.52
C ASP A 44 3.63 1.63 16.86
N PRO A 45 4.80 0.98 16.80
CA PRO A 45 4.93 -0.33 16.13
C PRO A 45 4.14 -1.46 16.81
N ARG A 46 3.57 -1.25 18.00
CA ARG A 46 2.81 -2.26 18.75
C ARG A 46 1.35 -1.85 19.02
N GLY A 47 1.02 -0.58 18.86
CA GLY A 47 -0.28 0.00 19.24
C GLY A 47 -1.32 0.04 18.12
N HIS A 48 -1.08 -0.57 16.94
CA HIS A 48 -1.99 -0.47 15.79
C HIS A 48 -3.45 -0.81 16.14
N ALA A 49 -3.68 -1.88 16.91
CA ALA A 49 -5.03 -2.32 17.26
C ALA A 49 -5.76 -1.31 18.17
N GLU A 50 -5.03 -0.62 19.03
CA GLU A 50 -5.60 0.32 20.02
C GLU A 50 -5.94 1.67 19.39
N VAL A 51 -5.15 2.10 18.39
CA VAL A 51 -5.26 3.47 17.85
C VAL A 51 -6.10 3.55 16.58
N LEU A 52 -6.19 2.47 15.78
CA LEU A 52 -6.76 2.54 14.44
C LEU A 52 -8.22 2.98 14.42
N ALA A 53 -9.04 2.46 15.34
CA ALA A 53 -10.44 2.88 15.49
C ALA A 53 -10.57 4.36 15.85
N THR A 54 -9.68 4.86 16.70
CA THR A 54 -9.64 6.28 17.09
C THR A 54 -9.26 7.15 15.89
N LEU A 55 -8.26 6.77 15.11
CA LEU A 55 -7.85 7.50 13.91
C LEU A 55 -8.98 7.55 12.88
N VAL A 56 -9.68 6.43 12.64
CA VAL A 56 -10.86 6.37 11.76
C VAL A 56 -11.94 7.36 12.24
N SER A 57 -12.26 7.35 13.52
CA SER A 57 -13.25 8.27 14.10
C SER A 57 -12.83 9.74 13.95
N GLN A 58 -11.55 10.05 14.14
CA GLN A 58 -11.01 11.40 13.99
C GLN A 58 -11.11 11.91 12.56
N VAL A 59 -10.71 11.12 11.55
CA VAL A 59 -10.77 11.57 10.15
C VAL A 59 -12.21 11.71 9.67
N LEU A 60 -13.11 10.83 10.09
CA LEU A 60 -14.54 10.97 9.80
C LEU A 60 -15.11 12.25 10.38
N ALA A 61 -14.83 12.55 11.65
CA ALA A 61 -15.30 13.77 12.30
C ALA A 61 -14.76 15.03 11.62
N ARG A 62 -13.46 15.06 11.27
CA ARG A 62 -12.82 16.19 10.57
C ARG A 62 -13.38 16.39 9.16
N ALA A 63 -13.75 15.30 8.48
CA ALA A 63 -14.35 15.34 7.15
C ALA A 63 -15.87 15.64 7.15
N GLY A 64 -16.50 15.84 8.32
CA GLY A 64 -17.94 16.11 8.40
C GLY A 64 -18.82 14.88 8.26
N GLN A 65 -18.34 13.68 8.65
CA GLN A 65 -19.05 12.40 8.59
C GLN A 65 -19.58 12.06 7.18
N PRO A 66 -18.74 12.05 6.14
CA PRO A 66 -19.21 11.79 4.79
C PRO A 66 -19.67 10.34 4.66
N ARG A 67 -20.56 10.11 3.69
CA ARG A 67 -20.83 8.74 3.26
C ARG A 67 -19.60 8.20 2.52
N ILE A 68 -19.09 7.06 2.96
CA ILE A 68 -17.98 6.37 2.31
C ILE A 68 -18.53 5.46 1.21
N ASP A 69 -17.90 5.46 0.04
CA ASP A 69 -18.27 4.63 -1.10
C ASP A 69 -17.37 3.41 -1.24
N VAL A 70 -16.10 3.51 -0.81
CA VAL A 70 -15.11 2.43 -0.85
C VAL A 70 -14.11 2.56 0.29
N ILE A 71 -13.55 1.44 0.73
CA ILE A 71 -12.42 1.42 1.66
C ILE A 71 -11.19 0.91 0.91
N ALA A 72 -10.10 1.67 0.94
CA ALA A 72 -8.80 1.24 0.42
C ALA A 72 -7.87 0.90 1.59
N CYS A 73 -7.28 -0.29 1.59
CA CYS A 73 -6.31 -0.65 2.63
C CYS A 73 -4.96 -1.04 2.04
N GLY A 74 -3.89 -0.62 2.70
CA GLY A 74 -2.56 -1.15 2.43
C GLY A 74 -2.51 -2.63 2.81
N VAL A 75 -2.12 -3.46 1.85
CA VAL A 75 -2.02 -4.92 2.07
C VAL A 75 -0.59 -5.37 2.33
N GLY A 76 0.37 -4.44 2.40
CA GLY A 76 1.78 -4.71 2.58
C GLY A 76 2.58 -4.61 1.26
N PRO A 77 3.82 -5.09 1.26
CA PRO A 77 4.45 -5.92 2.30
C PRO A 77 4.72 -5.17 3.61
N GLY A 78 4.84 -5.94 4.70
CA GLY A 78 5.08 -5.38 6.03
C GLY A 78 5.01 -6.43 7.14
N PRO A 79 5.19 -6.02 8.41
CA PRO A 79 5.11 -6.91 9.56
C PRO A 79 3.76 -7.62 9.67
N TYR A 80 3.79 -8.92 9.90
CA TYR A 80 2.63 -9.81 9.91
C TYR A 80 1.46 -9.31 10.77
N THR A 81 1.74 -8.89 12.00
CA THR A 81 0.69 -8.44 12.94
C THR A 81 0.04 -7.13 12.47
N GLY A 82 0.85 -6.15 12.08
CA GLY A 82 0.35 -4.87 11.57
C GLY A 82 -0.57 -5.06 10.36
N LEU A 83 -0.12 -5.80 9.35
CA LEU A 83 -0.91 -6.09 8.15
C LEU A 83 -2.28 -6.69 8.48
N ARG A 84 -2.34 -7.66 9.38
CA ARG A 84 -3.60 -8.29 9.76
C ARG A 84 -4.56 -7.33 10.44
N ILE A 85 -4.05 -6.46 11.32
CA ILE A 85 -4.87 -5.45 12.01
C ILE A 85 -5.51 -4.51 10.99
N GLY A 86 -4.72 -3.92 10.10
CA GLY A 86 -5.23 -2.99 9.08
C GLY A 86 -6.25 -3.64 8.15
N VAL A 87 -5.88 -4.76 7.54
CA VAL A 87 -6.75 -5.46 6.58
C VAL A 87 -8.04 -5.94 7.25
N THR A 88 -7.97 -6.54 8.46
CA THR A 88 -9.16 -6.98 9.18
C THR A 88 -10.06 -5.79 9.55
N THR A 89 -9.49 -4.68 9.98
CA THR A 89 -10.25 -3.45 10.27
C THR A 89 -10.97 -2.96 9.03
N ALA A 90 -10.29 -2.89 7.89
CA ALA A 90 -10.90 -2.49 6.62
C ALA A 90 -12.06 -3.42 6.22
N GLN A 91 -11.86 -4.74 6.32
CA GLN A 91 -12.89 -5.74 6.02
C GLN A 91 -14.11 -5.62 6.95
N VAL A 92 -13.90 -5.45 8.27
CA VAL A 92 -14.98 -5.28 9.24
C VAL A 92 -15.78 -4.01 8.97
N LEU A 93 -15.09 -2.89 8.71
CA LEU A 93 -15.75 -1.63 8.35
C LEU A 93 -16.51 -1.76 7.02
N GLY A 94 -15.92 -2.41 6.01
CA GLY A 94 -16.58 -2.67 4.73
C GLY A 94 -17.86 -3.48 4.89
N LEU A 95 -17.84 -4.51 5.73
CA LEU A 95 -19.01 -5.29 6.07
C LEU A 95 -20.08 -4.45 6.81
N ALA A 96 -19.66 -3.69 7.82
CA ALA A 96 -20.55 -2.88 8.64
C ALA A 96 -21.24 -1.76 7.82
N TRP A 97 -20.48 -1.11 6.94
CA TRP A 97 -21.00 -0.02 6.10
C TRP A 97 -21.57 -0.48 4.76
N ARG A 98 -21.42 -1.77 4.44
CA ARG A 98 -21.84 -2.37 3.16
C ARG A 98 -21.21 -1.69 1.95
N VAL A 99 -19.91 -1.42 2.05
CA VAL A 99 -19.09 -0.84 0.97
C VAL A 99 -17.99 -1.80 0.57
N PRO A 100 -17.55 -1.77 -0.70
CA PRO A 100 -16.43 -2.60 -1.16
C PRO A 100 -15.13 -2.21 -0.44
N VAL A 101 -14.25 -3.20 -0.31
CA VAL A 101 -12.88 -3.02 0.21
C VAL A 101 -11.90 -3.44 -0.88
N VAL A 102 -10.90 -2.61 -1.14
CA VAL A 102 -9.84 -2.87 -2.11
C VAL A 102 -8.47 -2.81 -1.43
N GLY A 103 -7.53 -3.62 -1.89
CA GLY A 103 -6.15 -3.64 -1.43
C GLY A 103 -5.25 -2.81 -2.35
N ILE A 104 -4.26 -2.15 -1.77
CA ILE A 104 -3.16 -1.46 -2.48
C ILE A 104 -1.85 -1.96 -1.89
N CYS A 105 -0.89 -2.30 -2.73
CA CYS A 105 0.45 -2.59 -2.26
C CYS A 105 1.03 -1.35 -1.57
N SER A 106 1.51 -1.49 -0.34
CA SER A 106 2.01 -0.36 0.46
C SER A 106 3.21 0.33 -0.22
N LEU A 107 4.05 -0.43 -0.93
CA LEU A 107 5.16 0.15 -1.71
C LEU A 107 4.65 0.99 -2.90
N ASP A 108 3.50 0.64 -3.51
CA ASP A 108 2.90 1.43 -4.61
C ASP A 108 2.47 2.82 -4.13
N ALA A 109 1.99 2.93 -2.88
CA ALA A 109 1.64 4.22 -2.30
C ALA A 109 2.89 5.08 -2.03
N ILE A 110 4.01 4.47 -1.61
CA ILE A 110 5.30 5.16 -1.47
C ILE A 110 5.80 5.62 -2.83
N ALA A 111 5.76 4.75 -3.85
CA ALA A 111 6.14 5.10 -5.22
C ALA A 111 5.33 6.29 -5.75
N ALA A 112 4.02 6.30 -5.51
CA ALA A 112 3.15 7.39 -5.90
C ALA A 112 3.49 8.72 -5.19
N SER A 113 3.98 8.66 -3.94
CA SER A 113 4.46 9.84 -3.21
C SER A 113 5.77 10.39 -3.77
N ALA A 114 6.59 9.53 -4.37
CA ALA A 114 7.93 9.85 -4.82
C ALA A 114 8.00 10.38 -6.26
N LEU A 115 6.90 10.35 -7.02
CA LEU A 115 6.88 10.70 -8.45
C LEU A 115 7.45 12.08 -8.77
N GLY A 116 7.34 13.05 -7.86
CA GLY A 116 7.91 14.39 -8.06
C GLY A 116 9.42 14.46 -7.88
N VAL A 117 10.03 13.49 -7.19
CA VAL A 117 11.46 13.48 -6.84
C VAL A 117 12.23 12.47 -7.71
N ALA A 118 11.60 11.35 -8.04
CA ALA A 118 12.21 10.25 -8.79
C ALA A 118 12.11 10.38 -10.31
N ALA A 119 11.20 11.20 -10.81
CA ALA A 119 10.90 11.34 -12.25
C ALA A 119 12.09 11.80 -13.12
N GLU A 120 13.12 12.38 -12.52
CA GLU A 120 14.32 12.82 -13.26
C GLU A 120 15.32 11.68 -13.55
N SER A 121 15.12 10.50 -12.98
CA SER A 121 16.11 9.41 -12.98
C SER A 121 15.69 8.16 -13.78
N GLY A 122 14.49 8.13 -14.35
CA GLY A 122 13.95 6.95 -14.99
C GLY A 122 13.38 5.93 -13.99
N ALA A 123 13.74 4.65 -14.10
CA ALA A 123 13.29 3.63 -13.13
C ALA A 123 13.93 3.83 -11.76
N PHE A 124 13.22 3.43 -10.69
CA PHE A 124 13.68 3.53 -9.31
C PHE A 124 13.20 2.37 -8.45
N VAL A 125 13.83 2.16 -7.31
CA VAL A 125 13.46 1.15 -6.33
C VAL A 125 12.77 1.84 -5.14
N VAL A 126 11.64 1.28 -4.70
CA VAL A 126 11.07 1.62 -3.41
C VAL A 126 11.38 0.49 -2.44
N ALA A 127 11.88 0.84 -1.26
CA ALA A 127 12.19 -0.12 -0.22
C ALA A 127 11.71 0.34 1.16
N THR A 128 11.35 -0.63 2.00
CA THR A 128 11.00 -0.40 3.41
C THR A 128 11.66 -1.45 4.29
N ASP A 129 11.89 -1.15 5.56
CA ASP A 129 12.54 -2.05 6.51
C ASP A 129 11.74 -3.36 6.68
N ALA A 130 12.38 -4.49 6.40
CA ALA A 130 11.85 -5.82 6.65
C ALA A 130 12.45 -6.45 7.93
N ARG A 131 13.17 -5.66 8.72
CA ARG A 131 13.94 -6.06 9.91
C ARG A 131 15.09 -7.03 9.58
N ARG A 132 15.97 -7.30 10.55
CA ARG A 132 17.11 -8.22 10.42
C ARG A 132 18.11 -7.83 9.33
N GLY A 133 18.17 -6.56 8.94
CA GLY A 133 19.05 -6.06 7.87
C GLY A 133 18.54 -6.39 6.46
N GLU A 134 17.26 -6.75 6.33
CA GLU A 134 16.57 -6.96 5.06
C GLU A 134 15.59 -5.83 4.78
N VAL A 135 15.21 -5.71 3.51
CA VAL A 135 14.21 -4.74 3.03
C VAL A 135 13.12 -5.45 2.25
N TYR A 136 11.89 -4.92 2.33
CA TYR A 136 10.89 -5.17 1.30
C TYR A 136 11.11 -4.17 0.18
N TRP A 137 11.17 -4.62 -1.05
CA TRP A 137 11.46 -3.73 -2.17
C TRP A 137 10.73 -4.12 -3.46
N ALA A 138 10.55 -3.14 -4.35
CA ALA A 138 10.01 -3.33 -5.68
C ALA A 138 10.59 -2.27 -6.62
N VAL A 139 10.67 -2.59 -7.91
CA VAL A 139 11.14 -1.68 -8.96
C VAL A 139 9.95 -1.00 -9.63
N TYR A 140 10.07 0.29 -9.86
CA TYR A 140 9.06 1.14 -10.47
C TYR A 140 9.60 1.85 -11.70
N SER A 141 8.73 2.10 -12.68
CA SER A 141 9.00 2.98 -13.80
C SER A 141 9.00 4.45 -13.36
N GLU A 142 9.47 5.34 -14.22
CA GLU A 142 9.37 6.80 -14.03
C GLU A 142 7.92 7.28 -13.81
N ALA A 143 6.94 6.55 -14.33
CA ALA A 143 5.50 6.82 -14.13
C ALA A 143 4.97 6.27 -12.79
N GLY A 144 5.82 5.63 -11.96
CA GLY A 144 5.44 4.99 -10.69
C GLY A 144 4.60 3.73 -10.88
N GLU A 145 4.73 3.07 -12.00
CA GLU A 145 4.13 1.76 -12.23
C GLU A 145 5.09 0.67 -11.78
N ARG A 146 4.59 -0.28 -10.99
CA ARG A 146 5.42 -1.37 -10.50
C ARG A 146 5.81 -2.31 -11.64
N MET A 147 7.10 -2.39 -11.91
CA MET A 147 7.68 -3.24 -12.95
C MET A 147 7.93 -4.65 -12.43
N THR A 148 8.41 -4.79 -11.19
CA THR A 148 8.70 -6.09 -10.58
C THR A 148 8.63 -6.00 -9.05
N GLY A 149 8.44 -7.15 -8.38
CA GLY A 149 8.26 -7.23 -6.93
C GLY A 149 6.79 -7.26 -6.50
N PRO A 150 6.50 -7.19 -5.18
CA PRO A 150 7.47 -6.94 -4.11
C PRO A 150 8.31 -8.17 -3.74
N PHE A 151 9.54 -7.91 -3.32
CA PHE A 151 10.49 -8.89 -2.83
C PHE A 151 10.88 -8.63 -1.37
N VAL A 152 11.57 -9.58 -0.74
CA VAL A 152 12.25 -9.40 0.54
C VAL A 152 13.66 -10.00 0.47
N GLY A 153 14.64 -9.30 1.01
CA GLY A 153 16.03 -9.75 1.05
C GLY A 153 16.97 -8.65 1.52
N ARG A 154 18.25 -8.95 1.55
CA ARG A 154 19.28 -7.95 1.83
C ARG A 154 19.50 -7.13 0.56
N GLN A 155 19.73 -5.84 0.73
CA GLN A 155 20.03 -4.95 -0.40
C GLN A 155 21.29 -5.39 -1.17
N ASP A 156 22.28 -5.94 -0.45
CA ASP A 156 23.53 -6.43 -1.06
C ASP A 156 23.33 -7.66 -1.95
N ASP A 157 22.24 -8.42 -1.74
CA ASP A 157 21.92 -9.63 -2.51
C ASP A 157 21.12 -9.32 -3.80
N VAL A 158 20.74 -8.05 -3.99
CA VAL A 158 20.03 -7.60 -5.20
C VAL A 158 21.01 -7.51 -6.37
N ASP A 159 20.57 -7.84 -7.57
CA ASP A 159 21.39 -7.78 -8.77
C ASP A 159 21.99 -6.37 -9.01
N GLU A 160 23.13 -6.30 -9.69
CA GLU A 160 23.88 -5.08 -9.85
C GLU A 160 23.11 -3.99 -10.61
N ALA A 161 22.33 -4.36 -11.62
CA ALA A 161 21.54 -3.42 -12.40
C ALA A 161 20.45 -2.74 -11.57
N THR A 162 19.70 -3.53 -10.78
CA THR A 162 18.70 -3.00 -9.85
C THR A 162 19.33 -2.20 -8.73
N ARG A 163 20.49 -2.63 -8.20
CA ARG A 163 21.20 -1.93 -7.14
C ARG A 163 21.73 -0.56 -7.57
N ALA A 164 22.02 -0.38 -8.86
CA ALA A 164 22.47 0.89 -9.43
C ALA A 164 21.34 1.92 -9.60
N LEU A 165 20.06 1.51 -9.51
CA LEU A 165 18.92 2.43 -9.58
C LEU A 165 18.85 3.31 -8.32
N PRO A 166 18.21 4.50 -8.39
CA PRO A 166 17.89 5.28 -7.21
C PRO A 166 16.98 4.50 -6.25
N TRP A 167 17.32 4.47 -4.96
CA TRP A 167 16.54 3.82 -3.90
C TRP A 167 15.83 4.87 -3.06
N ILE A 168 14.53 4.63 -2.80
CA ILE A 168 13.64 5.51 -2.05
C ILE A 168 13.09 4.74 -0.86
N GLY A 169 13.16 5.33 0.34
CA GLY A 169 12.57 4.78 1.54
C GLY A 169 13.36 3.65 2.22
N GLU A 170 14.64 3.52 1.97
CA GLU A 170 15.49 2.40 2.38
C GLU A 170 15.54 2.09 3.86
N ARG A 171 15.35 3.06 4.73
CA ARG A 171 15.63 2.91 6.16
C ARG A 171 14.44 3.29 7.04
N ALA A 172 14.36 2.62 8.18
CA ALA A 172 13.33 2.85 9.18
C ALA A 172 13.16 4.35 9.50
N GLY A 173 11.97 4.88 9.27
CA GLY A 173 11.55 6.21 9.66
C GLY A 173 11.50 7.28 8.57
N GLU A 174 12.09 7.06 7.39
CA GLU A 174 12.16 8.10 6.37
C GLU A 174 10.98 8.11 5.40
N GLN A 175 10.32 6.96 5.21
CA GLN A 175 9.15 6.87 4.32
C GLN A 175 8.04 6.07 4.97
N GLN A 176 6.99 6.75 5.38
CA GLN A 176 5.76 6.10 5.79
C GLN A 176 4.77 6.03 4.63
N VAL A 177 3.92 5.02 4.63
CA VAL A 177 2.76 4.99 3.74
C VAL A 177 1.78 6.06 4.20
N ARG A 178 1.53 7.05 3.37
CA ARG A 178 0.52 8.07 3.63
C ARG A 178 -0.83 7.57 3.14
N ALA A 179 -1.79 7.43 4.05
CA ALA A 179 -3.13 6.94 3.70
C ALA A 179 -3.83 7.84 2.67
N GLY A 180 -3.57 9.14 2.70
CA GLY A 180 -4.09 10.07 1.70
C GLY A 180 -3.61 9.74 0.29
N VAL A 181 -2.33 9.42 0.11
CA VAL A 181 -1.77 9.01 -1.18
C VAL A 181 -2.29 7.63 -1.61
N LEU A 182 -2.37 6.69 -0.68
CA LEU A 182 -2.94 5.36 -0.92
C LEU A 182 -4.39 5.46 -1.42
N GLY A 183 -5.22 6.28 -0.78
CA GLY A 183 -6.60 6.52 -1.18
C GLY A 183 -6.73 7.22 -2.53
N ALA A 184 -5.87 8.20 -2.81
CA ALA A 184 -5.83 8.88 -4.11
C ALA A 184 -5.43 7.93 -5.24
N LEU A 185 -4.46 7.03 -4.98
CA LEU A 185 -4.08 5.98 -5.90
C LEU A 185 -5.25 5.01 -6.17
N ALA A 186 -5.93 4.54 -5.12
CA ALA A 186 -7.11 3.69 -5.26
C ALA A 186 -8.21 4.36 -6.09
N ASN A 187 -8.53 5.64 -5.84
CA ASN A 187 -9.51 6.39 -6.63
C ASN A 187 -9.13 6.48 -8.10
N ARG A 188 -7.86 6.72 -8.41
CA ARG A 188 -7.36 6.77 -9.78
C ARG A 188 -7.52 5.43 -10.49
N LEU A 189 -7.13 4.32 -9.85
CA LEU A 189 -7.22 2.96 -10.41
C LEU A 189 -8.68 2.54 -10.63
N LEU A 190 -9.57 2.81 -9.67
CA LEU A 190 -11.01 2.56 -9.82
C LEU A 190 -11.61 3.39 -10.96
N SER A 191 -11.20 4.65 -11.08
CA SER A 191 -11.71 5.54 -12.14
C SER A 191 -11.21 5.14 -13.54
N SER A 192 -10.06 4.49 -13.65
CA SER A 192 -9.55 3.91 -14.92
C SER A 192 -10.23 2.60 -15.30
N GLY A 193 -11.10 2.07 -14.44
CA GLY A 193 -11.82 0.80 -14.67
C GLY A 193 -11.03 -0.44 -14.23
N GLU A 194 -9.95 -0.26 -13.48
CA GLU A 194 -9.22 -1.39 -12.93
C GLU A 194 -10.07 -2.10 -11.88
N THR A 195 -10.10 -3.43 -11.94
CA THR A 195 -10.82 -4.26 -10.98
C THR A 195 -9.85 -4.97 -10.05
N PRO A 196 -10.23 -5.18 -8.77
CA PRO A 196 -9.39 -5.92 -7.85
C PRO A 196 -9.06 -7.31 -8.39
N GLY A 197 -7.79 -7.64 -8.44
CA GLY A 197 -7.34 -8.96 -8.84
C GLY A 197 -7.69 -10.04 -7.83
N ALA A 198 -7.41 -11.29 -8.21
CA ALA A 198 -7.58 -12.44 -7.32
C ALA A 198 -6.74 -12.27 -6.04
N ALA A 199 -7.24 -12.83 -4.93
CA ALA A 199 -6.52 -12.81 -3.66
C ALA A 199 -5.20 -13.58 -3.75
N VAL A 200 -4.09 -12.87 -3.77
CA VAL A 200 -2.77 -13.48 -3.60
C VAL A 200 -2.55 -13.69 -2.11
N ARG A 201 -2.83 -14.90 -1.63
CA ARG A 201 -2.70 -15.23 -0.19
C ARG A 201 -1.26 -15.40 0.24
N THR A 202 -0.38 -15.81 -0.67
CA THR A 202 1.05 -15.99 -0.41
C THR A 202 1.75 -15.95 -1.76
N LEU A 203 2.79 -15.16 -1.90
CA LEU A 203 3.70 -15.30 -3.02
C LEU A 203 4.45 -16.61 -2.81
N SER A 204 4.31 -17.53 -3.77
CA SER A 204 4.90 -18.87 -3.67
C SER A 204 6.43 -18.79 -3.67
N THR A 205 7.05 -19.46 -2.70
CA THR A 205 8.49 -19.69 -2.67
C THR A 205 8.88 -20.83 -3.62
N HIS A 206 8.43 -20.84 -4.86
CA HIS A 206 9.08 -21.64 -5.88
C HIS A 206 10.24 -20.80 -6.43
N GLY A 207 11.20 -20.58 -5.56
CA GLY A 207 12.46 -19.98 -5.91
C GLY A 207 13.48 -21.08 -6.11
N THR A 208 14.29 -20.94 -7.08
CA THR A 208 15.68 -21.35 -7.08
C THR A 208 16.31 -21.06 -5.71
N ASP A 209 17.32 -21.76 -5.28
CA ASP A 209 18.01 -21.72 -3.99
C ASP A 209 18.50 -20.33 -3.52
N ASP A 210 18.23 -19.28 -4.24
CA ASP A 210 18.67 -17.90 -4.05
C ASP A 210 17.65 -16.98 -3.34
N GLY A 211 16.54 -17.51 -2.85
CA GLY A 211 15.67 -16.77 -1.90
C GLY A 211 14.84 -15.61 -2.45
N ALA A 212 14.96 -15.29 -3.72
CA ALA A 212 14.18 -14.23 -4.35
C ALA A 212 12.77 -14.71 -4.68
N MET A 213 11.77 -14.13 -4.05
CA MET A 213 10.35 -14.35 -4.37
C MET A 213 9.99 -13.51 -5.59
N ALA A 214 9.91 -14.13 -6.77
CA ALA A 214 9.40 -13.46 -7.96
C ALA A 214 7.90 -13.18 -7.82
N GLY A 215 7.52 -11.90 -7.83
CA GLY A 215 6.14 -11.50 -7.62
C GLY A 215 5.25 -11.72 -8.84
N GLU A 216 4.19 -12.48 -8.70
CA GLU A 216 3.09 -12.57 -9.69
C GLU A 216 2.25 -11.27 -9.78
N LEU A 217 2.65 -10.21 -9.05
CA LEU A 217 1.91 -8.95 -8.98
C LEU A 217 2.35 -7.90 -10.01
N THR A 218 3.22 -8.26 -10.95
CA THR A 218 3.67 -7.33 -12.00
C THR A 218 2.46 -6.81 -12.79
N GLY A 219 2.33 -5.49 -12.86
CA GLY A 219 1.24 -4.82 -13.57
C GLY A 219 -0.10 -4.74 -12.83
N GLN A 220 -0.33 -5.50 -11.76
CA GLN A 220 -1.56 -5.45 -10.98
C GLN A 220 -1.40 -4.52 -9.77
N ARG A 221 -2.17 -3.44 -9.71
CA ARG A 221 -2.07 -2.41 -8.67
C ARG A 221 -3.27 -2.41 -7.71
N LEU A 222 -4.47 -2.74 -8.20
CA LEU A 222 -5.65 -2.90 -7.38
C LEU A 222 -5.78 -4.37 -6.97
N LEU A 223 -5.72 -4.64 -5.68
CA LEU A 223 -5.63 -5.99 -5.11
C LEU A 223 -6.89 -6.33 -4.32
N ALA A 224 -7.10 -7.63 -4.09
CA ALA A 224 -8.04 -8.05 -3.07
C ALA A 224 -7.53 -7.68 -1.67
N PRO A 225 -8.43 -7.39 -0.71
CA PRO A 225 -8.06 -6.94 0.64
C PRO A 225 -7.60 -8.10 1.52
N PHE A 226 -6.47 -8.70 1.16
CA PHE A 226 -5.80 -9.75 1.94
C PHE A 226 -4.35 -9.37 2.17
N PRO A 227 -3.77 -9.70 3.34
CA PRO A 227 -2.38 -9.41 3.62
C PRO A 227 -1.43 -10.04 2.60
N LEU A 228 -0.52 -9.23 2.07
CA LEU A 228 0.51 -9.65 1.13
C LEU A 228 1.74 -10.12 1.91
N TYR A 229 1.82 -11.42 2.15
CA TYR A 229 2.94 -12.03 2.84
C TYR A 229 4.06 -12.38 1.86
N VAL A 230 5.10 -11.59 1.83
CA VAL A 230 6.31 -11.82 1.02
C VAL A 230 7.29 -12.73 1.75
N ARG A 231 7.21 -12.78 3.09
CA ARG A 231 7.95 -13.72 3.94
C ARG A 231 6.96 -14.63 4.67
N ARG A 232 7.32 -15.93 4.82
CA ARG A 232 6.56 -16.81 5.71
C ARG A 232 6.64 -16.29 7.15
N PRO A 233 5.54 -16.33 7.93
CA PRO A 233 5.62 -16.08 9.36
C PRO A 233 6.69 -17.00 9.98
N ASP A 234 7.50 -16.44 10.89
CA ASP A 234 8.42 -17.24 11.70
C ASP A 234 7.60 -18.17 12.62
N ALA A 235 7.19 -19.31 12.10
CA ALA A 235 6.65 -20.37 12.93
C ALA A 235 7.81 -20.88 13.78
N MET A 236 7.81 -20.56 15.08
CA MET A 236 8.64 -21.29 16.03
C MET A 236 8.28 -22.77 15.86
N PRO A 237 9.24 -23.68 15.61
CA PRO A 237 8.95 -25.09 15.69
C PRO A 237 8.41 -25.34 17.08
N VAL A 238 7.19 -25.89 17.17
CA VAL A 238 6.66 -26.42 18.42
C VAL A 238 7.69 -27.43 18.88
N GLY A 239 8.39 -27.13 20.00
CA GLY A 239 9.47 -27.95 20.50
C GLY A 239 8.97 -29.37 20.63
N GLY A 240 9.57 -30.27 19.84
CA GLY A 240 9.48 -31.68 20.07
C GLY A 240 10.17 -31.95 21.39
N ALA A 241 9.42 -32.49 22.33
CA ALA A 241 9.92 -33.09 23.53
C ALA A 241 10.69 -34.38 23.17
#